data_8da0b76b7917aaba7dde5011f9f833b7
#
_entry.id   8da0b76b7917aaba7dde5011f9f833b7
#
_cell.length_a   1.000
_cell.length_b   1.000
_cell.length_c   1.000
_cell.angle_alpha   90.00
_cell.angle_beta   90.00
_cell.angle_gamma   90.00
#
_symmetry.space_group_name_H-M   'P 1'
#
loop_
_entity.id
_entity.type
_entity.pdbx_description
1 polymer ?
#
loop_
_entity_poly.entity_id
_entity_poly.type
_entity_poly.pdbx_seq_one_letter_code
_entity_poly.pdbx_strand_id
1 'polypeptide(L)'
;VQTRSFYLLLSSIYKNSTMKEDYNIKDPKVDDLINRLRFKLPEYDTISNYKRLQERINTPVISLSKNISPAWKWFSIAASFALLVVSAFHFIDLSRPELVWYEVAAVPDAKTKIVLPDSSTVWLNANARLVYPRSFEDVNRKVSISGEAFFQVRKDKNHPFIVDIGKLQVEVLGTSFNVMTDTYNDEIRISLLEGKVALYEKGQSSKSAKILMPNQEAKYSPSNGEIMISPIRMDNVMSWITGKFSFEDNTLAEIGEELE
;
A
#
# COMPACT_ATOMS: atom_id res chain seq x y z
N VAL A 1 -56.86 -12.76 -13.14
CA VAL A 1 -58.12 -12.13 -13.64
C VAL A 1 -58.84 -13.02 -14.68
N GLN A 2 -58.14 -13.88 -15.44
CA GLN A 2 -58.77 -14.74 -16.50
C GLN A 2 -59.49 -16.00 -15.96
N THR A 3 -59.17 -16.50 -14.76
CA THR A 3 -59.78 -17.70 -14.20
C THR A 3 -61.22 -17.48 -13.68
N ARG A 4 -61.54 -16.27 -13.26
CA ARG A 4 -62.90 -15.95 -12.71
C ARG A 4 -63.96 -15.86 -13.81
N SER A 5 -63.58 -15.48 -15.03
CA SER A 5 -64.50 -15.38 -16.18
C SER A 5 -64.89 -16.75 -16.70
N PHE A 6 -63.97 -17.74 -16.64
CA PHE A 6 -64.25 -19.11 -17.09
C PHE A 6 -65.21 -19.87 -16.18
N TYR A 7 -65.12 -19.64 -14.86
CA TYR A 7 -66.04 -20.24 -13.87
C TYR A 7 -67.47 -19.71 -13.99
N LEU A 8 -67.64 -18.43 -14.32
CA LEU A 8 -68.96 -17.83 -14.54
C LEU A 8 -69.62 -18.37 -15.79
N LEU A 9 -68.84 -18.63 -16.86
CA LEU A 9 -69.35 -19.21 -18.10
C LEU A 9 -69.77 -20.68 -17.94
N LEU A 10 -69.03 -21.48 -17.19
CA LEU A 10 -69.36 -22.87 -16.86
C LEU A 10 -70.58 -22.94 -15.94
N SER A 11 -70.75 -22.04 -14.95
CA SER A 11 -71.92 -22.01 -14.08
C SER A 11 -73.20 -21.61 -14.83
N SER A 12 -73.08 -20.73 -15.86
CA SER A 12 -74.20 -20.38 -16.71
C SER A 12 -74.66 -21.52 -17.63
N ILE A 13 -73.69 -22.31 -18.14
CA ILE A 13 -73.99 -23.49 -19.00
C ILE A 13 -74.60 -24.61 -18.12
N TYR A 14 -74.14 -24.82 -16.92
CA TYR A 14 -74.70 -25.83 -16.00
C TYR A 14 -76.10 -25.48 -15.50
N LYS A 15 -76.36 -24.17 -15.27
CA LYS A 15 -77.71 -23.69 -14.86
C LYS A 15 -78.74 -23.81 -15.99
N ASN A 16 -78.31 -23.71 -17.24
CA ASN A 16 -79.19 -23.94 -18.39
C ASN A 16 -79.47 -25.41 -18.73
N SER A 17 -78.63 -26.33 -18.20
CA SER A 17 -78.81 -27.77 -18.37
C SER A 17 -79.90 -28.37 -17.44
N THR A 18 -80.17 -27.72 -16.27
CA THR A 18 -81.18 -28.14 -15.32
C THR A 18 -82.58 -27.59 -15.59
N MET A 19 -82.77 -26.71 -16.59
CA MET A 19 -84.06 -26.18 -16.95
C MET A 19 -84.79 -27.00 -18.03
N LYS A 20 -84.46 -28.26 -18.25
CA LYS A 20 -84.95 -29.12 -19.29
C LYS A 20 -86.14 -29.99 -18.89
N GLU A 21 -86.78 -29.74 -17.75
CA GLU A 21 -87.94 -30.57 -17.37
C GLU A 21 -89.33 -30.04 -17.73
N ASP A 22 -89.46 -28.83 -18.24
CA ASP A 22 -90.81 -28.21 -18.47
C ASP A 22 -91.20 -27.88 -19.90
N TYR A 23 -90.43 -28.30 -20.93
CA TYR A 23 -90.87 -28.08 -22.31
C TYR A 23 -90.94 -29.38 -23.09
N ASN A 24 -92.16 -29.93 -23.17
CA ASN A 24 -92.49 -31.12 -23.95
C ASN A 24 -92.64 -30.68 -25.44
N ILE A 25 -91.56 -30.32 -26.11
CA ILE A 25 -91.48 -30.06 -27.56
C ILE A 25 -90.99 -31.36 -28.19
N LYS A 26 -91.96 -32.21 -28.61
CA LYS A 26 -91.71 -33.33 -29.51
C LYS A 26 -91.57 -32.82 -30.92
N ASP A 27 -90.46 -32.20 -31.26
CA ASP A 27 -90.15 -31.90 -32.68
C ASP A 27 -89.01 -32.86 -33.13
N PRO A 28 -89.30 -33.80 -34.03
CA PRO A 28 -88.34 -34.81 -34.48
C PRO A 28 -87.10 -34.22 -35.13
N LYS A 29 -87.12 -32.95 -35.55
CA LYS A 29 -85.97 -32.23 -36.11
C LYS A 29 -85.00 -31.78 -35.01
N VAL A 30 -85.52 -31.48 -33.80
CA VAL A 30 -84.70 -31.08 -32.65
C VAL A 30 -83.93 -32.26 -32.07
N ASP A 31 -84.59 -33.46 -32.03
CA ASP A 31 -83.97 -34.67 -31.57
C ASP A 31 -82.86 -35.19 -32.49
N ASP A 32 -83.06 -35.04 -33.85
CA ASP A 32 -81.98 -35.33 -34.81
C ASP A 32 -80.79 -34.37 -34.69
N LEU A 33 -81.02 -33.08 -34.40
CA LEU A 33 -80.00 -32.09 -34.20
C LEU A 33 -79.22 -32.36 -32.88
N ILE A 34 -79.91 -32.73 -31.80
CA ILE A 34 -79.29 -33.09 -30.51
C ILE A 34 -78.42 -34.35 -30.64
N ASN A 35 -78.87 -35.34 -31.39
CA ASN A 35 -78.11 -36.56 -31.66
C ASN A 35 -76.85 -36.33 -32.52
N ARG A 36 -76.96 -35.41 -33.50
CA ARG A 36 -75.76 -35.01 -34.28
C ARG A 36 -74.79 -34.17 -33.51
N LEU A 37 -75.24 -33.41 -32.53
CA LEU A 37 -74.38 -32.58 -31.65
C LEU A 37 -73.92 -33.34 -30.40
N ARG A 38 -74.19 -34.65 -30.30
CA ARG A 38 -73.55 -35.48 -29.23
C ARG A 38 -72.05 -35.52 -29.46
N PHE A 39 -71.36 -34.52 -28.93
CA PHE A 39 -69.95 -34.61 -28.74
C PHE A 39 -69.68 -35.84 -27.84
N LYS A 40 -69.04 -36.86 -28.34
CA LYS A 40 -68.47 -37.91 -27.56
C LYS A 40 -67.44 -37.24 -26.64
N LEU A 41 -67.86 -36.78 -25.48
CA LEU A 41 -66.91 -36.40 -24.42
C LEU A 41 -66.08 -37.66 -24.15
N PRO A 42 -64.77 -37.60 -24.25
CA PRO A 42 -63.94 -38.73 -23.84
C PRO A 42 -64.38 -39.07 -22.45
N GLU A 43 -64.64 -40.35 -22.21
CA GLU A 43 -64.99 -40.90 -20.90
C GLU A 43 -63.81 -40.56 -19.99
N TYR A 44 -64.02 -39.50 -19.21
CA TYR A 44 -62.96 -39.02 -18.30
C TYR A 44 -62.99 -39.97 -17.10
N ASP A 45 -62.09 -40.96 -17.12
CA ASP A 45 -61.88 -41.81 -15.98
C ASP A 45 -61.28 -41.02 -14.82
N THR A 46 -62.14 -40.34 -14.08
CA THR A 46 -61.81 -39.51 -12.92
C THR A 46 -61.13 -40.31 -11.84
N ILE A 47 -61.38 -41.61 -11.75
CA ILE A 47 -60.84 -42.47 -10.71
C ILE A 47 -59.35 -42.81 -11.03
N SER A 48 -59.06 -43.15 -12.29
CA SER A 48 -57.64 -43.43 -12.67
C SER A 48 -56.79 -42.20 -12.64
N ASN A 49 -57.31 -41.06 -13.03
CA ASN A 49 -56.63 -39.77 -12.98
C ASN A 49 -56.39 -39.30 -11.52
N TYR A 50 -57.34 -39.54 -10.62
CA TYR A 50 -57.21 -39.25 -9.22
C TYR A 50 -56.13 -40.14 -8.56
N LYS A 51 -56.10 -41.46 -8.84
CA LYS A 51 -55.00 -42.33 -8.43
C LYS A 51 -53.65 -41.91 -8.92
N ARG A 52 -53.52 -41.52 -10.20
CA ARG A 52 -52.25 -41.01 -10.74
C ARG A 52 -51.78 -39.69 -10.08
N LEU A 53 -52.74 -38.83 -9.72
CA LEU A 53 -52.42 -37.61 -8.96
C LEU A 53 -51.97 -37.93 -7.54
N GLN A 54 -52.65 -38.87 -6.85
CA GLN A 54 -52.27 -39.33 -5.51
C GLN A 54 -50.87 -40.00 -5.50
N GLU A 55 -50.53 -40.78 -6.52
CA GLU A 55 -49.22 -41.38 -6.69
C GLU A 55 -48.14 -40.33 -6.89
N ARG A 56 -48.40 -39.25 -7.62
CA ARG A 56 -47.49 -38.16 -7.79
C ARG A 56 -47.32 -37.30 -6.56
N ILE A 57 -48.34 -37.15 -5.74
CA ILE A 57 -48.27 -36.41 -4.47
C ILE A 57 -47.58 -37.23 -3.39
N ASN A 58 -47.75 -38.56 -3.40
CA ASN A 58 -47.10 -39.47 -2.46
C ASN A 58 -45.69 -39.90 -2.88
N THR A 59 -45.15 -39.43 -4.02
CA THR A 59 -43.72 -39.63 -4.25
C THR A 59 -42.95 -38.97 -3.11
N PRO A 60 -42.12 -39.71 -2.38
CA PRO A 60 -41.37 -39.12 -1.29
C PRO A 60 -40.54 -37.96 -1.87
N VAL A 61 -40.83 -36.75 -1.44
CA VAL A 61 -39.95 -35.61 -1.72
C VAL A 61 -38.62 -36.04 -1.13
N ILE A 62 -37.66 -36.34 -1.99
CA ILE A 62 -36.29 -36.58 -1.55
C ILE A 62 -35.88 -35.29 -0.87
N SER A 63 -36.08 -35.22 0.43
CA SER A 63 -35.46 -34.15 1.21
C SER A 63 -33.98 -34.38 1.05
N LEU A 64 -33.34 -33.54 0.24
CA LEU A 64 -31.90 -33.37 0.26
C LEU A 64 -31.52 -32.76 1.62
N SER A 65 -31.77 -33.50 2.67
CA SER A 65 -31.14 -33.30 3.97
C SER A 65 -29.67 -33.65 3.73
N LYS A 66 -28.95 -32.74 3.13
CA LYS A 66 -27.50 -32.79 3.08
C LYS A 66 -27.06 -32.63 4.55
N ASN A 67 -26.91 -33.72 5.25
CA ASN A 67 -26.18 -33.75 6.51
C ASN A 67 -24.75 -33.31 6.16
N ILE A 68 -24.53 -31.99 6.22
CA ILE A 68 -23.19 -31.41 6.10
C ILE A 68 -22.43 -31.99 7.27
N SER A 69 -21.50 -32.90 6.98
CA SER A 69 -20.69 -33.52 8.02
C SER A 69 -20.07 -32.43 8.90
N PRO A 70 -19.97 -32.62 10.21
CA PRO A 70 -19.37 -31.61 11.08
C PRO A 70 -17.97 -31.18 10.62
N ALA A 71 -17.23 -32.08 9.96
CA ALA A 71 -15.95 -31.76 9.35
C ALA A 71 -16.03 -30.61 8.31
N TRP A 72 -17.10 -30.57 7.50
CA TRP A 72 -17.29 -29.50 6.50
C TRP A 72 -17.49 -28.12 7.13
N LYS A 73 -18.12 -28.07 8.32
CA LYS A 73 -18.27 -26.81 9.09
C LYS A 73 -16.91 -26.29 9.54
N TRP A 74 -16.03 -27.16 10.01
CA TRP A 74 -14.67 -26.80 10.40
C TRP A 74 -13.83 -26.33 9.20
N PHE A 75 -13.98 -26.98 8.04
CA PHE A 75 -13.33 -26.53 6.80
C PHE A 75 -13.79 -25.14 6.37
N SER A 76 -15.09 -24.83 6.49
CA SER A 76 -15.62 -23.51 6.15
C SER A 76 -15.06 -22.42 7.06
N ILE A 77 -14.96 -22.69 8.38
CA ILE A 77 -14.39 -21.76 9.35
C ILE A 77 -12.90 -21.55 9.08
N ALA A 78 -12.14 -22.61 8.82
CA ALA A 78 -10.72 -22.55 8.51
C ALA A 78 -10.46 -21.77 7.21
N ALA A 79 -11.26 -22.00 6.16
CA ALA A 79 -11.17 -21.30 4.89
C ALA A 79 -11.48 -19.81 5.05
N SER A 80 -12.53 -19.47 5.83
CA SER A 80 -12.88 -18.07 6.12
C SER A 80 -11.76 -17.36 6.88
N PHE A 81 -11.20 -18.05 7.88
CA PHE A 81 -10.07 -17.49 8.65
C PHE A 81 -8.83 -17.29 7.78
N ALA A 82 -8.49 -18.27 6.93
CA ALA A 82 -7.38 -18.15 5.98
C ALA A 82 -7.59 -16.98 5.03
N LEU A 83 -8.81 -16.79 4.53
CA LEU A 83 -9.15 -15.70 3.63
C LEU A 83 -9.06 -14.34 4.33
N LEU A 84 -9.47 -14.25 5.60
CA LEU A 84 -9.30 -13.04 6.41
C LEU A 84 -7.81 -12.73 6.64
N VAL A 85 -6.98 -13.73 6.95
CA VAL A 85 -5.54 -13.55 7.14
C VAL A 85 -4.89 -13.07 5.85
N VAL A 86 -5.16 -13.73 4.72
CA VAL A 86 -4.63 -13.32 3.41
C VAL A 86 -5.09 -11.92 3.04
N SER A 87 -6.37 -11.60 3.27
CA SER A 87 -6.92 -10.26 3.01
C SER A 87 -6.27 -9.21 3.90
N ALA A 88 -6.04 -9.51 5.19
CA ALA A 88 -5.35 -8.61 6.11
C ALA A 88 -3.90 -8.37 5.68
N PHE A 89 -3.15 -9.42 5.31
CA PHE A 89 -1.80 -9.26 4.77
C PHE A 89 -1.78 -8.43 3.49
N HIS A 90 -2.71 -8.70 2.58
CA HIS A 90 -2.80 -7.94 1.33
C HIS A 90 -3.16 -6.47 1.59
N PHE A 91 -4.06 -6.21 2.54
CA PHE A 91 -4.43 -4.84 2.92
C PHE A 91 -3.27 -4.08 3.58
N ILE A 92 -2.48 -4.75 4.43
CA ILE A 92 -1.29 -4.17 5.06
C ILE A 92 -0.24 -3.84 4.00
N ASP A 93 -0.03 -4.71 3.02
CA ASP A 93 0.96 -4.50 1.94
C ASP A 93 0.55 -3.35 1.00
N LEU A 94 -0.75 -3.26 0.64
CA LEU A 94 -1.29 -2.13 -0.14
C LEU A 94 -1.26 -0.80 0.63
N SER A 95 -1.21 -0.84 1.96
CA SER A 95 -1.20 0.37 2.80
C SER A 95 0.20 0.90 3.07
N ARG A 96 1.27 0.24 2.57
CA ARG A 96 2.62 0.77 2.67
C ARG A 96 2.74 1.97 1.75
N PRO A 97 3.02 3.17 2.28
CA PRO A 97 3.23 4.33 1.43
C PRO A 97 4.42 4.05 0.52
N GLU A 98 4.27 4.32 -0.76
CA GLU A 98 5.37 4.28 -1.70
C GLU A 98 6.42 5.32 -1.26
N LEU A 99 7.64 4.87 -1.00
CA LEU A 99 8.75 5.75 -0.62
C LEU A 99 9.15 6.60 -1.82
N VAL A 100 8.57 7.79 -1.89
CA VAL A 100 8.94 8.79 -2.90
C VAL A 100 10.23 9.47 -2.45
N TRP A 101 11.25 9.39 -3.27
CA TRP A 101 12.53 10.04 -3.07
C TRP A 101 12.61 11.32 -3.87
N TYR A 102 13.13 12.36 -3.25
CA TYR A 102 13.49 13.62 -3.90
C TYR A 102 14.99 13.66 -4.11
N GLU A 103 15.40 14.16 -5.25
CA GLU A 103 16.78 14.44 -5.58
C GLU A 103 16.92 15.94 -5.84
N VAL A 104 17.84 16.58 -5.14
CA VAL A 104 18.17 17.98 -5.31
C VAL A 104 19.65 18.08 -5.63
N ALA A 105 19.98 18.70 -6.76
CA ALA A 105 21.34 19.02 -7.16
C ALA A 105 21.53 20.53 -7.11
N ALA A 106 22.62 20.95 -6.47
CA ALA A 106 23.06 22.33 -6.56
C ALA A 106 23.67 22.60 -7.95
N VAL A 107 23.28 23.72 -8.54
CA VAL A 107 23.88 24.15 -9.83
C VAL A 107 25.32 24.57 -9.64
N PRO A 108 26.15 24.58 -10.71
CA PRO A 108 27.50 25.11 -10.65
C PRO A 108 27.50 26.54 -10.09
N ASP A 109 28.49 26.86 -9.30
CA ASP A 109 28.75 28.20 -8.70
C ASP A 109 27.64 28.73 -7.79
N ALA A 110 26.65 27.87 -7.39
CA ALA A 110 25.60 28.28 -6.49
C ALA A 110 25.50 27.34 -5.28
N LYS A 111 25.14 27.95 -4.16
CA LYS A 111 24.83 27.23 -2.92
C LYS A 111 23.31 27.06 -2.82
N THR A 112 22.87 25.90 -2.40
CA THR A 112 21.42 25.60 -2.28
C THR A 112 21.10 25.23 -0.83
N LYS A 113 20.13 25.95 -0.23
CA LYS A 113 19.63 25.64 1.13
C LYS A 113 18.35 24.85 1.02
N ILE A 114 18.28 23.72 1.73
CA ILE A 114 17.13 22.81 1.75
C ILE A 114 16.69 22.62 3.21
N VAL A 115 15.39 22.64 3.44
CA VAL A 115 14.79 22.24 4.72
C VAL A 115 14.16 20.87 4.50
N LEU A 116 14.61 19.90 5.27
CA LEU A 116 14.15 18.52 5.23
C LEU A 116 12.81 18.35 5.96
N PRO A 117 12.09 17.22 5.76
CA PRO A 117 10.80 16.96 6.41
C PRO A 117 10.82 16.98 7.94
N ASP A 118 11.97 16.66 8.57
CA ASP A 118 12.16 16.71 10.03
C ASP A 118 12.57 18.10 10.56
N SER A 119 12.57 19.11 9.71
CA SER A 119 13.07 20.47 9.97
C SER A 119 14.60 20.58 10.13
N SER A 120 15.36 19.55 9.79
CA SER A 120 16.80 19.68 9.61
C SER A 120 17.09 20.56 8.38
N THR A 121 18.20 21.30 8.44
CA THR A 121 18.62 22.15 7.33
C THR A 121 19.90 21.62 6.71
N VAL A 122 19.95 21.60 5.38
CA VAL A 122 21.15 21.22 4.62
C VAL A 122 21.51 22.34 3.67
N TRP A 123 22.78 22.71 3.66
CA TRP A 123 23.36 23.57 2.63
C TRP A 123 24.19 22.70 1.70
N LEU A 124 23.89 22.74 0.42
CA LEU A 124 24.65 22.07 -0.63
C LEU A 124 25.62 23.08 -1.27
N ASN A 125 26.87 22.70 -1.38
CA ASN A 125 27.84 23.42 -2.19
C ASN A 125 27.65 23.16 -3.69
N ALA A 126 28.31 23.91 -4.55
CA ALA A 126 28.25 23.75 -5.99
C ALA A 126 28.44 22.28 -6.41
N ASN A 127 27.63 21.81 -7.38
CA ASN A 127 27.63 20.45 -7.91
C ASN A 127 27.29 19.34 -6.90
N ALA A 128 26.98 19.65 -5.64
CA ALA A 128 26.56 18.65 -4.66
C ALA A 128 25.13 18.15 -4.96
N ARG A 129 24.88 16.90 -4.59
CA ARG A 129 23.60 16.22 -4.83
C ARG A 129 23.13 15.54 -3.56
N LEU A 130 21.90 15.83 -3.14
CA LEU A 130 21.24 15.25 -1.97
C LEU A 130 20.01 14.45 -2.41
N VAL A 131 19.89 13.23 -1.91
CA VAL A 131 18.70 12.37 -2.07
C VAL A 131 18.08 12.13 -0.71
N TYR A 132 16.78 12.42 -0.57
CA TYR A 132 16.04 12.24 0.69
C TYR A 132 14.60 11.84 0.42
N PRO A 133 13.91 11.12 1.34
CA PRO A 133 12.54 10.72 1.16
C PRO A 133 11.57 11.89 1.42
N ARG A 134 10.38 11.79 0.85
CA ARG A 134 9.29 12.76 1.06
C ARG A 134 8.93 12.93 2.54
N SER A 135 8.99 11.86 3.32
CA SER A 135 8.76 11.84 4.76
C SER A 135 9.71 10.86 5.43
N PHE A 136 10.07 11.13 6.68
CA PHE A 136 10.83 10.22 7.53
C PHE A 136 9.86 9.41 8.40
N GLU A 137 9.05 8.53 7.78
CA GLU A 137 8.02 7.73 8.47
C GLU A 137 8.61 6.50 9.16
N ASP A 138 9.82 6.09 8.77
CA ASP A 138 10.52 4.94 9.32
C ASP A 138 11.39 5.32 10.53
N VAL A 139 11.86 4.30 11.22
CA VAL A 139 12.69 4.39 12.45
C VAL A 139 13.90 5.30 12.28
N ASN A 140 14.42 5.47 11.06
CA ASN A 140 15.64 6.24 10.78
C ASN A 140 15.40 7.31 9.72
N ARG A 141 15.93 8.52 9.97
CA ARG A 141 15.95 9.65 9.04
C ARG A 141 17.13 9.49 8.08
N LYS A 142 16.95 8.79 6.97
CA LYS A 142 18.05 8.46 6.05
C LYS A 142 18.07 9.38 4.82
N VAL A 143 19.27 9.89 4.51
CA VAL A 143 19.56 10.65 3.30
C VAL A 143 20.83 10.14 2.64
N SER A 144 21.07 10.49 1.38
CA SER A 144 22.33 10.21 0.68
C SER A 144 22.90 11.51 0.09
N ILE A 145 24.23 11.65 0.16
CA ILE A 145 24.95 12.83 -0.31
C ILE A 145 26.10 12.45 -1.23
N SER A 146 26.34 13.29 -2.23
CA SER A 146 27.54 13.31 -3.06
C SER A 146 27.96 14.76 -3.25
N GLY A 147 29.24 15.07 -3.19
CA GLY A 147 29.77 16.43 -3.17
C GLY A 147 29.93 16.95 -1.74
N GLU A 148 29.86 18.27 -1.57
CA GLU A 148 30.01 18.91 -0.27
C GLU A 148 28.68 19.45 0.26
N ALA A 149 28.41 19.16 1.54
CA ALA A 149 27.21 19.64 2.22
C ALA A 149 27.44 19.88 3.70
N PHE A 150 26.83 20.92 4.22
CA PHE A 150 26.76 21.20 5.64
C PHE A 150 25.36 20.84 6.15
N PHE A 151 25.33 20.04 7.21
CA PHE A 151 24.11 19.56 7.85
C PHE A 151 23.93 20.21 9.21
N GLN A 152 22.76 20.78 9.45
CA GLN A 152 22.30 21.19 10.77
C GLN A 152 21.09 20.32 11.12
N VAL A 153 21.37 19.21 11.79
CA VAL A 153 20.36 18.19 12.08
C VAL A 153 19.61 18.51 13.36
N ARG A 154 18.27 18.48 13.27
CA ARG A 154 17.38 18.63 14.43
C ARG A 154 17.63 17.52 15.47
N LYS A 155 17.71 17.92 16.75
CA LYS A 155 17.89 16.98 17.86
C LYS A 155 16.69 16.04 18.03
N ASP A 156 16.93 14.74 17.85
CA ASP A 156 15.98 13.67 18.13
C ASP A 156 16.78 12.40 18.49
N LYS A 157 16.70 12.02 19.75
CA LYS A 157 17.44 10.87 20.28
C LYS A 157 16.80 9.52 19.93
N ASN A 158 15.52 9.54 19.58
CA ASN A 158 14.75 8.31 19.32
C ASN A 158 14.84 7.89 17.86
N HIS A 159 15.08 8.83 16.96
CA HIS A 159 15.15 8.59 15.53
C HIS A 159 16.50 9.09 14.99
N PRO A 160 17.51 8.23 14.89
CA PRO A 160 18.82 8.59 14.34
C PRO A 160 18.70 9.16 12.92
N PHE A 161 19.54 10.17 12.64
CA PHE A 161 19.71 10.71 11.30
C PHE A 161 20.93 10.07 10.65
N ILE A 162 20.75 9.45 9.49
CA ILE A 162 21.79 8.68 8.81
C ILE A 162 22.11 9.32 7.46
N VAL A 163 23.36 9.72 7.26
CA VAL A 163 23.86 10.15 5.95
C VAL A 163 24.64 9.01 5.31
N ASP A 164 24.13 8.54 4.16
CA ASP A 164 24.79 7.52 3.35
C ASP A 164 25.73 8.20 2.35
N ILE A 165 27.01 7.89 2.45
CA ILE A 165 28.07 8.41 1.60
C ILE A 165 28.77 7.25 0.87
N GLY A 166 27.97 6.45 0.16
CA GLY A 166 28.48 5.29 -0.56
C GLY A 166 28.93 4.15 0.35
N LYS A 167 30.26 4.06 0.64
CA LYS A 167 30.81 3.03 1.52
C LYS A 167 30.73 3.39 3.00
N LEU A 168 30.62 4.69 3.34
CA LEU A 168 30.60 5.21 4.70
C LEU A 168 29.19 5.61 5.11
N GLN A 169 28.83 5.38 6.36
CA GLN A 169 27.61 5.90 6.98
C GLN A 169 27.95 6.78 8.17
N VAL A 170 27.24 7.91 8.23
CA VAL A 170 27.35 8.91 9.29
C VAL A 170 26.04 8.92 10.05
N GLU A 171 26.08 8.57 11.34
CA GLU A 171 24.91 8.56 12.21
C GLU A 171 24.99 9.65 13.27
N VAL A 172 23.92 10.43 13.40
CA VAL A 172 23.83 11.56 14.33
C VAL A 172 22.46 11.63 15.00
N LEU A 173 22.38 12.27 16.17
CA LEU A 173 21.13 12.46 16.94
C LEU A 173 20.71 13.93 17.06
N GLY A 174 21.47 14.85 16.44
CA GLY A 174 21.24 16.29 16.53
C GLY A 174 22.55 17.03 16.56
N THR A 175 23.11 17.31 15.41
CA THR A 175 24.52 17.60 15.20
C THR A 175 24.68 18.57 14.04
N SER A 176 25.65 19.47 14.13
CA SER A 176 26.07 20.34 13.04
C SER A 176 27.42 19.90 12.51
N PHE A 177 27.50 19.48 11.27
CA PHE A 177 28.71 18.90 10.66
C PHE A 177 28.74 19.12 9.13
N ASN A 178 29.96 19.12 8.60
CA ASN A 178 30.22 19.17 7.16
C ASN A 178 30.61 17.79 6.64
N VAL A 179 30.16 17.47 5.44
CA VAL A 179 30.58 16.30 4.66
C VAL A 179 31.12 16.78 3.35
N MET A 180 32.28 16.30 2.95
CA MET A 180 32.89 16.55 1.65
C MET A 180 33.33 15.23 1.03
N THR A 181 32.91 14.95 -0.20
CA THR A 181 33.38 13.83 -0.99
C THR A 181 34.31 14.34 -2.08
N ASP A 182 35.59 14.00 -1.95
CA ASP A 182 36.57 14.32 -2.98
C ASP A 182 36.67 13.16 -3.96
N THR A 183 36.14 13.38 -5.17
CA THR A 183 36.11 12.35 -6.21
C THR A 183 37.48 12.18 -6.89
N TYR A 184 38.38 13.17 -6.79
CA TYR A 184 39.73 13.09 -7.37
C TYR A 184 40.66 12.26 -6.52
N ASN A 185 40.59 12.44 -5.19
CA ASN A 185 41.46 11.73 -4.24
C ASN A 185 40.83 10.47 -3.63
N ASP A 186 39.59 10.13 -4.02
CA ASP A 186 38.80 9.05 -3.42
C ASP A 186 38.81 9.16 -1.89
N GLU A 187 38.58 10.38 -1.36
CA GLU A 187 38.59 10.68 0.05
C GLU A 187 37.23 11.27 0.50
N ILE A 188 36.76 10.86 1.66
CA ILE A 188 35.59 11.44 2.31
C ILE A 188 36.02 12.12 3.60
N ARG A 189 35.67 13.41 3.74
CA ARG A 189 35.97 14.20 4.94
C ARG A 189 34.69 14.54 5.69
N ILE A 190 34.68 14.32 6.98
CA ILE A 190 33.58 14.68 7.86
C ILE A 190 34.12 15.56 8.98
N SER A 191 33.71 16.82 9.05
CA SER A 191 34.18 17.80 10.02
C SER A 191 33.06 18.17 10.97
N LEU A 192 33.27 18.05 12.27
CA LEU A 192 32.23 18.22 13.28
C LEU A 192 32.33 19.57 14.00
N LEU A 193 31.24 20.36 13.88
CA LEU A 193 31.11 21.63 14.59
C LEU A 193 30.51 21.46 15.99
N GLU A 194 29.34 20.79 16.08
CA GLU A 194 28.60 20.63 17.34
C GLU A 194 27.95 19.26 17.42
N GLY A 195 27.94 18.65 18.61
CA GLY A 195 27.28 17.38 18.87
C GLY A 195 28.23 16.19 18.89
N LYS A 196 27.79 15.08 18.30
CA LYS A 196 28.58 13.83 18.13
C LYS A 196 28.20 13.19 16.80
N VAL A 197 29.21 12.62 16.15
CA VAL A 197 29.06 11.84 14.93
C VAL A 197 29.58 10.44 15.15
N ALA A 198 28.83 9.42 14.80
CA ALA A 198 29.27 8.04 14.72
C ALA A 198 29.50 7.66 13.25
N LEU A 199 30.71 7.15 12.95
CA LEU A 199 31.16 6.80 11.61
C LEU A 199 31.38 5.29 11.53
N TYR A 200 30.78 4.62 10.55
CA TYR A 200 31.00 3.20 10.29
C TYR A 200 30.82 2.86 8.81
N GLU A 201 31.50 1.83 8.36
CA GLU A 201 31.32 1.33 7.01
C GLU A 201 29.95 0.70 6.82
N LYS A 202 29.39 0.88 5.63
CA LYS A 202 28.09 0.30 5.26
C LYS A 202 28.12 -1.22 5.41
N GLY A 203 27.14 -1.73 6.17
CA GLY A 203 27.06 -3.17 6.48
C GLY A 203 27.74 -3.57 7.81
N GLN A 204 28.51 -2.70 8.42
CA GLN A 204 29.03 -2.91 9.77
C GLN A 204 28.02 -2.48 10.84
N SER A 205 28.17 -3.00 12.05
CA SER A 205 27.35 -2.58 13.18
C SER A 205 27.74 -1.20 13.68
N SER A 206 26.78 -0.37 14.03
CA SER A 206 27.02 0.92 14.70
C SER A 206 27.79 0.77 16.03
N LYS A 207 27.86 -0.44 16.60
CA LYS A 207 28.67 -0.73 17.80
C LYS A 207 30.17 -0.62 17.54
N SER A 208 30.64 -0.76 16.30
CA SER A 208 32.03 -0.60 15.89
C SER A 208 32.32 0.80 15.37
N ALA A 209 31.41 1.74 15.52
CA ALA A 209 31.56 3.09 15.02
C ALA A 209 32.73 3.84 15.67
N LYS A 210 33.48 4.58 14.85
CA LYS A 210 34.38 5.61 15.34
C LYS A 210 33.60 6.86 15.70
N ILE A 211 33.88 7.45 16.85
CA ILE A 211 33.16 8.63 17.34
C ILE A 211 34.01 9.87 17.06
N LEU A 212 33.38 10.85 16.43
CA LEU A 212 33.97 12.17 16.18
C LEU A 212 33.42 13.16 17.21
N MET A 213 34.30 13.99 17.74
CA MET A 213 33.99 15.05 18.71
C MET A 213 34.08 16.43 18.04
N PRO A 214 33.49 17.48 18.62
CA PRO A 214 33.61 18.83 18.07
C PRO A 214 35.06 19.28 17.83
N ASN A 215 35.24 20.03 16.74
CA ASN A 215 36.55 20.48 16.24
C ASN A 215 37.47 19.34 15.82
N GLN A 216 36.91 18.20 15.42
CA GLN A 216 37.64 17.12 14.79
C GLN A 216 37.13 16.88 13.36
N GLU A 217 38.05 16.39 12.53
CA GLU A 217 37.76 15.89 11.18
C GLU A 217 38.12 14.41 11.11
N ALA A 218 37.27 13.65 10.49
CA ALA A 218 37.55 12.29 10.05
C ALA A 218 37.79 12.29 8.53
N LYS A 219 38.93 11.70 8.14
CA LYS A 219 39.27 11.39 6.75
C LYS A 219 39.11 9.91 6.52
N TYR A 220 38.25 9.51 5.62
CA TYR A 220 38.02 8.12 5.24
C TYR A 220 38.51 7.89 3.82
N SER A 221 39.34 6.87 3.67
CA SER A 221 39.83 6.43 2.36
C SER A 221 39.09 5.16 1.93
N PRO A 222 38.20 5.21 0.93
CA PRO A 222 37.47 4.05 0.42
C PRO A 222 38.33 2.92 -0.12
N SER A 223 39.60 3.22 -0.48
CA SER A 223 40.53 2.25 -1.04
C SER A 223 41.05 1.24 -0.02
N ASN A 224 41.29 1.69 1.23
CA ASN A 224 41.83 0.83 2.32
C ASN A 224 40.90 0.70 3.52
N GLY A 225 39.76 1.41 3.54
CA GLY A 225 38.81 1.40 4.65
C GLY A 225 39.30 2.12 5.91
N GLU A 226 40.38 2.90 5.83
CA GLU A 226 40.94 3.55 6.96
C GLU A 226 40.22 4.88 7.30
N ILE A 227 39.92 5.07 8.60
CA ILE A 227 39.41 6.34 9.12
C ILE A 227 40.46 6.95 10.00
N MET A 228 41.02 8.09 9.62
CA MET A 228 41.92 8.91 10.44
C MET A 228 41.16 10.07 11.06
N ILE A 229 41.38 10.35 12.34
CA ILE A 229 40.75 11.48 13.05
C ILE A 229 41.85 12.46 13.48
N SER A 230 41.67 13.73 13.11
CA SER A 230 42.60 14.81 13.50
C SER A 230 41.82 16.05 13.96
N PRO A 231 42.41 16.92 14.80
CA PRO A 231 41.83 18.23 15.11
C PRO A 231 41.78 19.12 13.86
N ILE A 232 40.76 19.97 13.77
CA ILE A 232 40.57 20.91 12.66
C ILE A 232 39.99 22.24 13.16
N ARG A 233 40.28 23.33 12.46
CA ARG A 233 39.64 24.63 12.67
C ARG A 233 38.38 24.73 11.80
N MET A 234 37.21 24.84 12.45
CA MET A 234 35.91 24.85 11.76
C MET A 234 35.70 26.16 10.95
N ASP A 235 36.36 27.24 11.27
CA ASP A 235 36.25 28.52 10.55
C ASP A 235 36.52 28.34 9.06
N ASN A 236 37.53 27.58 8.69
CA ASN A 236 37.91 27.32 7.31
C ASN A 236 36.91 26.34 6.64
N VAL A 237 36.47 25.31 7.38
CA VAL A 237 35.44 24.38 6.87
C VAL A 237 34.12 25.09 6.55
N MET A 238 33.81 26.14 7.32
CA MET A 238 32.57 26.93 7.14
C MET A 238 32.74 28.10 6.18
N SER A 239 33.96 28.35 5.65
CA SER A 239 34.25 29.48 4.75
C SER A 239 33.37 29.54 3.51
N TRP A 240 33.09 28.39 2.92
CA TRP A 240 32.24 28.30 1.75
C TRP A 240 30.77 28.68 2.03
N ILE A 241 30.27 28.56 3.27
CA ILE A 241 28.92 28.99 3.70
C ILE A 241 28.96 30.48 4.06
N THR A 242 29.91 30.87 4.93
CA THR A 242 29.96 32.21 5.50
C THR A 242 30.58 33.25 4.56
N GLY A 243 31.32 32.80 3.57
CA GLY A 243 32.14 33.67 2.68
C GLY A 243 33.31 34.33 3.39
N LYS A 244 33.72 33.78 4.56
CA LYS A 244 34.82 34.30 5.38
C LYS A 244 35.90 33.25 5.52
N PHE A 245 37.12 33.62 5.18
CA PHE A 245 38.32 32.82 5.45
C PHE A 245 39.04 33.38 6.66
N SER A 246 39.63 32.53 7.48
CA SER A 246 40.42 32.91 8.63
C SER A 246 41.81 32.38 8.44
N PHE A 247 42.77 33.28 8.21
CA PHE A 247 44.18 32.98 8.06
C PHE A 247 44.90 33.48 9.30
N GLU A 248 45.45 32.58 10.11
CA GLU A 248 46.35 32.88 11.22
C GLU A 248 47.65 32.13 11.01
N ASP A 249 48.73 32.87 11.02
CA ASP A 249 50.10 32.36 10.84
C ASP A 249 50.36 31.66 9.47
N ASN A 250 49.45 31.82 8.49
CA ASN A 250 49.65 31.32 7.14
C ASN A 250 50.60 32.21 6.36
N THR A 251 51.46 31.62 5.54
CA THR A 251 52.22 32.32 4.54
C THR A 251 51.36 32.75 3.35
N LEU A 252 51.77 33.75 2.59
CA LEU A 252 51.02 34.17 1.37
C LEU A 252 50.89 33.06 0.35
N ALA A 253 51.84 32.12 0.31
CA ALA A 253 51.75 30.97 -0.60
C ALA A 253 50.67 29.99 -0.16
N GLU A 254 50.57 29.68 1.13
CA GLU A 254 49.52 28.82 1.70
C GLU A 254 48.13 29.44 1.56
N ILE A 255 48.02 30.78 1.68
CA ILE A 255 46.78 31.50 1.44
C ILE A 255 46.37 31.41 -0.04
N GLY A 256 47.33 31.47 -0.95
CA GLY A 256 47.09 31.31 -2.38
C GLY A 256 46.54 29.91 -2.73
N GLU A 257 47.14 28.87 -2.17
CA GLU A 257 46.67 27.46 -2.35
C GLU A 257 45.29 27.21 -1.77
N GLU A 258 44.90 27.86 -0.67
CA GLU A 258 43.58 27.68 -0.01
C GLU A 258 42.48 28.48 -0.72
N LEU A 259 42.80 29.45 -1.54
CA LEU A 259 41.84 30.28 -2.29
C LEU A 259 41.65 29.85 -3.76
N GLU A 260 42.46 28.95 -4.31
CA GLU A 260 42.30 28.33 -5.62
C GLU A 260 41.36 27.09 -5.55
#